data_95e3d6d4469b9e5ee3a5118979abeb9b
#
_entry.id   95e3d6d4469b9e5ee3a5118979abeb9b
#
_cell.length_a   1.000
_cell.length_b   1.000
_cell.length_c   1.000
_cell.angle_alpha   90.00
_cell.angle_beta   90.00
_cell.angle_gamma   90.00
#
_symmetry.space_group_name_H-M   'P 1'
#
loop_
_entity.id
_entity.type
_entity.pdbx_description
1 polymer ?
#
loop_
_entity_poly.entity_id
_entity_poly.type
_entity_poly.pdbx_seq_one_letter_code
_entity_poly.pdbx_strand_id
1 'polypeptide(L)'
;MKKIFPVMIGAIIYLFSSAAAPAGLVITKHILPAPAPADQPQGFVTPDGTFNIRAQNAPFHSDLLADAMGLDQNGKDPQGHYLNLNHAIYTSYRLASDPGQPTAVLVLMPGTWVGAMSIDQFARDTLRMAEKNGEMGLEVWIVDRRSEQLEDHTGMRWAVQNQGKLPAPEIISGLSDYYRPAFTTEGPGKIIDGKKFTALNQDALRFMANWGADTTIRDWREVVLAAHRAVGNEVVAVDGQMVIKKRGTQRVFIGGHSLGGSLTVLYASYDFDRRPDHELLGMNDVDGLVLLEGGSFPKKEITVTDAESYRQSLADKFDDGMVYFDLNMFGIQYSPATMISLGISGFAADNARGLEATFPQYARPKIIQLPRITNEAALAFAMDNDFSAFFIARLSLGEPTGELGRQFRSRAGLPFDPNKCGLLTPWAFGHKPMAPDFLYGWIPISGSGGTNNSRCAQYGPEVTDIYAFAHAAYGGADSYVEAPELSTGPNDYSEWYFPPRLSTDSGRLGSKVVEQDGTELFNGTHVKEISLPVITFFGGASMGYYTVPKLDKKNFPEGVLKQKQTQVHLIERYTHMDITQATRNNQPDLTGDERNFNAPAVYTYRFVASIVGW
;
A
#
# COMPACT_ATOMS: atom_id res chain seq x y z
N MET A 1 18.49 79.78 11.78
CA MET A 1 19.23 78.89 10.90
C MET A 1 18.96 77.44 11.36
N LYS A 2 18.02 76.76 10.69
CA LYS A 2 17.71 75.31 10.96
C LYS A 2 18.42 74.48 9.91
N LYS A 3 19.34 73.63 10.33
CA LYS A 3 20.02 72.68 9.46
C LYS A 3 19.09 71.49 9.22
N ILE A 4 18.73 71.25 7.97
CA ILE A 4 18.00 70.09 7.49
C ILE A 4 19.03 69.03 7.15
N PHE A 5 18.96 67.86 7.80
CA PHE A 5 19.70 66.67 7.38
C PHE A 5 18.84 65.84 6.42
N PRO A 6 19.36 65.41 5.28
CA PRO A 6 18.66 64.46 4.42
C PRO A 6 18.89 63.03 4.94
N VAL A 7 17.78 62.34 5.22
CA VAL A 7 17.76 60.90 5.51
C VAL A 7 17.84 60.17 4.17
N MET A 8 18.96 59.52 3.91
CA MET A 8 19.09 58.56 2.81
C MET A 8 18.37 57.25 3.20
N ILE A 9 17.23 57.01 2.56
CA ILE A 9 16.55 55.71 2.64
C ILE A 9 17.21 54.78 1.60
N GLY A 10 18.09 53.90 2.07
CA GLY A 10 18.63 52.81 1.28
C GLY A 10 17.56 51.74 1.09
N ALA A 11 17.02 51.65 -0.12
CA ALA A 11 16.17 50.52 -0.52
C ALA A 11 17.05 49.29 -0.66
N ILE A 12 16.95 48.37 0.33
CA ILE A 12 17.50 47.01 0.18
C ILE A 12 16.54 46.24 -0.71
N ILE A 13 16.90 46.05 -1.96
CA ILE A 13 16.23 45.13 -2.86
C ILE A 13 16.63 43.73 -2.43
N TYR A 14 15.75 43.05 -1.69
CA TYR A 14 15.82 41.60 -1.52
C TYR A 14 15.50 40.97 -2.88
N LEU A 15 16.53 40.50 -3.58
CA LEU A 15 16.39 39.53 -4.63
C LEU A 15 15.93 38.21 -3.98
N PHE A 16 14.62 38.05 -3.88
CA PHE A 16 14.07 36.72 -3.70
C PHE A 16 14.44 35.92 -4.95
N SER A 17 15.43 35.04 -4.84
CA SER A 17 15.51 33.93 -5.75
C SER A 17 14.18 33.18 -5.59
N SER A 18 13.30 33.29 -6.56
CA SER A 18 12.13 32.43 -6.65
C SER A 18 12.68 31.01 -6.81
N ALA A 19 12.79 30.27 -5.71
CA ALA A 19 12.83 28.83 -5.82
C ALA A 19 11.60 28.47 -6.66
N ALA A 20 11.81 27.88 -7.82
CA ALA A 20 10.72 27.39 -8.65
C ALA A 20 9.83 26.54 -7.75
N ALA A 21 8.53 26.80 -7.76
CA ALA A 21 7.60 25.92 -7.07
C ALA A 21 7.88 24.47 -7.54
N PRO A 22 7.94 23.50 -6.65
CA PRO A 22 8.21 22.12 -7.06
C PRO A 22 7.26 21.74 -8.17
N ALA A 23 7.78 21.09 -9.22
CA ALA A 23 6.96 20.65 -10.34
C ALA A 23 5.83 19.77 -9.80
N GLY A 24 4.62 20.01 -10.28
CA GLY A 24 3.48 19.17 -9.91
C GLY A 24 3.75 17.72 -10.31
N LEU A 25 3.15 16.78 -9.59
CA LEU A 25 3.13 15.38 -10.00
C LEU A 25 1.88 15.10 -10.84
N VAL A 26 2.04 14.25 -11.84
CA VAL A 26 0.93 13.65 -12.58
C VAL A 26 0.78 12.22 -12.07
N ILE A 27 -0.38 11.92 -11.54
CA ILE A 27 -0.73 10.62 -10.99
C ILE A 27 -1.87 10.07 -11.82
N THR A 28 -1.69 8.88 -12.40
CA THR A 28 -2.68 8.30 -13.31
C THR A 28 -2.88 6.82 -12.99
N LYS A 29 -4.12 6.40 -12.83
CA LYS A 29 -4.50 4.99 -12.71
C LYS A 29 -4.65 4.36 -14.09
N HIS A 30 -4.12 3.16 -14.25
CA HIS A 30 -4.13 2.39 -15.49
C HIS A 30 -4.72 1.01 -15.27
N ILE A 31 -5.35 0.48 -16.31
CA ILE A 31 -5.86 -0.88 -16.36
C ILE A 31 -5.31 -1.58 -17.62
N LEU A 32 -4.86 -2.80 -17.47
CA LEU A 32 -4.33 -3.62 -18.55
C LEU A 32 -5.03 -4.97 -18.55
N PRO A 33 -5.33 -5.55 -19.73
CA PRO A 33 -5.73 -6.95 -19.79
C PRO A 33 -4.67 -7.85 -19.14
N ALA A 34 -5.10 -8.79 -18.33
CA ALA A 34 -4.24 -9.78 -17.68
C ALA A 34 -4.75 -11.20 -17.94
N PRO A 35 -3.88 -12.21 -17.85
CA PRO A 35 -4.29 -13.59 -18.01
C PRO A 35 -5.34 -14.01 -16.99
N ALA A 36 -6.26 -14.90 -17.40
CA ALA A 36 -7.10 -15.59 -16.44
C ALA A 36 -6.21 -16.47 -15.53
N PRO A 37 -6.56 -16.62 -14.24
CA PRO A 37 -5.87 -17.55 -13.36
C PRO A 37 -5.82 -18.97 -13.95
N ALA A 38 -4.66 -19.62 -13.88
CA ALA A 38 -4.43 -20.91 -14.53
C ALA A 38 -5.34 -22.03 -14.01
N ASP A 39 -5.70 -21.94 -12.74
CA ASP A 39 -6.55 -22.91 -12.02
C ASP A 39 -8.00 -22.45 -11.86
N GLN A 40 -8.35 -21.30 -12.44
CA GLN A 40 -9.72 -20.83 -12.36
C GLN A 40 -10.60 -21.71 -13.23
N PRO A 41 -11.57 -22.47 -12.65
CA PRO A 41 -12.49 -23.22 -13.46
C PRO A 41 -13.28 -22.23 -14.29
N GLN A 42 -12.89 -22.10 -15.53
CA GLN A 42 -13.52 -21.33 -16.62
C GLN A 42 -14.36 -20.17 -16.11
N GLY A 43 -13.67 -19.19 -15.65
CA GLY A 43 -14.08 -18.15 -14.84
C GLY A 43 -15.09 -17.17 -15.31
N PHE A 44 -14.82 -15.92 -15.11
CA PHE A 44 -15.71 -14.83 -15.36
C PHE A 44 -15.88 -14.49 -16.83
N VAL A 45 -14.90 -14.88 -17.66
CA VAL A 45 -14.95 -14.63 -19.10
C VAL A 45 -14.56 -15.91 -19.82
N THR A 46 -15.50 -16.50 -20.53
CA THR A 46 -15.16 -17.51 -21.54
C THR A 46 -14.30 -16.86 -22.63
N PRO A 47 -13.47 -17.62 -23.37
CA PRO A 47 -12.66 -17.06 -24.46
C PRO A 47 -13.46 -16.28 -25.50
N ASP A 48 -14.76 -16.52 -25.62
CA ASP A 48 -15.68 -15.77 -26.47
C ASP A 48 -16.40 -14.61 -25.77
N GLY A 49 -16.07 -14.33 -24.50
CA GLY A 49 -16.62 -13.22 -23.73
C GLY A 49 -18.07 -13.41 -23.28
N THR A 50 -18.59 -14.63 -23.27
CA THR A 50 -20.03 -14.90 -23.01
C THR A 50 -20.34 -15.31 -21.57
N PHE A 51 -19.39 -15.29 -20.66
CA PHE A 51 -19.65 -15.66 -19.27
C PHE A 51 -20.64 -14.68 -18.62
N ASN A 52 -21.71 -15.23 -18.02
CA ASN A 52 -22.74 -14.45 -17.32
C ASN A 52 -22.87 -14.93 -15.88
N ILE A 53 -22.43 -14.11 -14.94
CA ILE A 53 -22.46 -14.40 -13.50
C ILE A 53 -23.87 -14.58 -12.94
N ARG A 54 -24.90 -14.06 -13.63
CA ARG A 54 -26.31 -14.26 -13.25
C ARG A 54 -26.91 -15.54 -13.83
N ALA A 55 -26.23 -16.23 -14.73
CA ALA A 55 -26.75 -17.48 -15.25
C ALA A 55 -26.83 -18.53 -14.13
N GLN A 56 -27.97 -19.21 -13.99
CA GLN A 56 -28.18 -20.19 -12.92
C GLN A 56 -27.19 -21.35 -12.93
N ASN A 57 -26.61 -21.65 -14.07
CA ASN A 57 -25.57 -22.67 -14.24
C ASN A 57 -24.15 -22.11 -14.25
N ALA A 58 -23.99 -20.81 -13.96
CA ALA A 58 -22.65 -20.22 -13.85
C ALA A 58 -21.91 -20.83 -12.65
N PRO A 59 -20.60 -21.12 -12.78
CA PRO A 59 -19.81 -21.75 -11.71
C PRO A 59 -19.82 -20.95 -10.41
N PHE A 60 -19.96 -19.60 -10.52
CA PHE A 60 -19.96 -18.67 -9.39
C PHE A 60 -21.19 -17.76 -9.44
N HIS A 61 -22.37 -18.33 -9.59
CA HIS A 61 -23.60 -17.55 -9.58
C HIS A 61 -23.71 -16.70 -8.30
N SER A 62 -23.89 -15.39 -8.46
CA SER A 62 -24.04 -14.47 -7.35
C SER A 62 -24.85 -13.23 -7.75
N ASP A 63 -26.09 -13.15 -7.30
CA ASP A 63 -26.89 -11.95 -7.44
C ASP A 63 -26.28 -10.78 -6.65
N LEU A 64 -25.73 -11.06 -5.47
CA LEU A 64 -25.11 -10.04 -4.62
C LEU A 64 -23.92 -9.35 -5.33
N LEU A 65 -23.03 -10.13 -5.95
CA LEU A 65 -21.93 -9.56 -6.73
C LEU A 65 -22.42 -8.79 -7.95
N ALA A 66 -23.39 -9.36 -8.69
CA ALA A 66 -23.94 -8.70 -9.85
C ALA A 66 -24.60 -7.36 -9.50
N ASP A 67 -25.32 -7.29 -8.38
CA ASP A 67 -25.94 -6.06 -7.90
C ASP A 67 -24.90 -5.04 -7.43
N ALA A 68 -23.85 -5.48 -6.72
CA ALA A 68 -22.75 -4.63 -6.30
C ALA A 68 -21.99 -4.03 -7.49
N MET A 69 -21.79 -4.82 -8.55
CA MET A 69 -21.14 -4.39 -9.78
C MET A 69 -22.08 -3.64 -10.75
N GLY A 70 -23.36 -3.45 -10.38
CA GLY A 70 -24.35 -2.73 -11.19
C GLY A 70 -24.73 -3.43 -12.49
N LEU A 71 -24.68 -4.78 -12.51
CA LEU A 71 -25.03 -5.56 -13.68
C LEU A 71 -26.56 -5.67 -13.82
N ASP A 72 -27.04 -5.62 -15.05
CA ASP A 72 -28.46 -5.79 -15.38
C ASP A 72 -28.93 -7.25 -15.14
N GLN A 73 -30.22 -7.49 -15.37
CA GLN A 73 -30.82 -8.83 -15.25
C GLN A 73 -30.18 -9.88 -16.18
N ASN A 74 -29.47 -9.45 -17.23
CA ASN A 74 -28.75 -10.31 -18.16
C ASN A 74 -27.28 -10.49 -17.76
N GLY A 75 -26.82 -9.89 -16.65
CA GLY A 75 -25.43 -9.94 -16.17
C GLY A 75 -24.48 -9.03 -16.92
N LYS A 76 -24.99 -7.96 -17.53
CA LYS A 76 -24.22 -6.99 -18.31
C LYS A 76 -24.09 -5.65 -17.58
N ASP A 77 -22.94 -5.01 -17.74
CA ASP A 77 -22.71 -3.65 -17.29
C ASP A 77 -23.52 -2.61 -18.11
N PRO A 78 -23.56 -1.34 -17.73
CA PRO A 78 -24.24 -0.29 -18.47
C PRO A 78 -23.76 -0.12 -19.93
N GLN A 79 -22.56 -0.61 -20.26
CA GLN A 79 -21.98 -0.60 -21.61
C GLN A 79 -22.35 -1.84 -22.41
N GLY A 80 -23.06 -2.79 -21.80
CA GLY A 80 -23.52 -4.02 -22.44
C GLY A 80 -22.50 -5.17 -22.42
N HIS A 81 -21.43 -5.08 -21.63
CA HIS A 81 -20.41 -6.11 -21.50
C HIS A 81 -20.69 -7.00 -20.29
N TYR A 82 -20.27 -8.26 -20.37
CA TYR A 82 -20.21 -9.13 -19.20
C TYR A 82 -19.03 -8.77 -18.29
N LEU A 83 -19.16 -9.02 -17.01
CA LEU A 83 -18.12 -8.75 -16.01
C LEU A 83 -16.82 -9.45 -16.38
N ASN A 84 -15.74 -8.69 -16.49
CA ASN A 84 -14.39 -9.17 -16.67
C ASN A 84 -13.49 -8.59 -15.57
N LEU A 85 -12.92 -9.46 -14.74
CA LEU A 85 -12.01 -9.08 -13.65
C LEU A 85 -10.54 -9.46 -13.95
N ASN A 86 -10.25 -9.95 -15.17
CA ASN A 86 -8.89 -10.32 -15.57
C ASN A 86 -8.13 -9.09 -16.05
N HIS A 87 -7.78 -8.23 -15.09
CA HIS A 87 -7.01 -7.03 -15.34
C HIS A 87 -5.87 -6.88 -14.33
N ALA A 88 -4.75 -6.36 -14.82
CA ALA A 88 -3.69 -5.78 -14.00
C ALA A 88 -3.94 -4.27 -13.86
N ILE A 89 -3.79 -3.76 -12.66
CA ILE A 89 -4.06 -2.36 -12.34
C ILE A 89 -2.79 -1.75 -11.76
N TYR A 90 -2.48 -0.52 -12.12
CA TYR A 90 -1.39 0.22 -11.51
C TYR A 90 -1.63 1.72 -11.55
N THR A 91 -1.00 2.42 -10.62
CA THR A 91 -0.97 3.88 -10.56
C THR A 91 0.42 4.36 -10.90
N SER A 92 0.55 5.18 -11.95
CA SER A 92 1.82 5.80 -12.34
C SER A 92 1.96 7.18 -11.71
N TYR A 93 3.17 7.47 -11.26
CA TYR A 93 3.63 8.77 -10.76
C TYR A 93 4.75 9.28 -11.64
N ARG A 94 4.66 10.50 -12.13
CA ARG A 94 5.72 11.18 -12.89
C ARG A 94 5.74 12.67 -12.59
N LEU A 95 6.84 13.32 -12.85
CA LEU A 95 6.94 14.77 -12.79
C LEU A 95 6.14 15.41 -13.93
N ALA A 96 5.35 16.45 -13.63
CA ALA A 96 4.59 17.16 -14.65
C ALA A 96 5.51 17.90 -15.65
N SER A 97 6.73 18.21 -15.24
CA SER A 97 7.78 18.82 -16.05
C SER A 97 8.48 17.84 -17.00
N ASP A 98 8.24 16.53 -16.84
CA ASP A 98 8.79 15.48 -17.70
C ASP A 98 7.79 15.12 -18.81
N PRO A 99 7.94 15.68 -20.02
CA PRO A 99 7.05 15.39 -21.14
C PRO A 99 7.50 14.17 -21.96
N GLY A 100 8.63 13.58 -21.57
CA GLY A 100 9.37 12.62 -22.38
C GLY A 100 9.04 11.15 -22.08
N GLN A 101 9.71 10.30 -22.84
CA GLN A 101 9.77 8.88 -22.58
C GLN A 101 10.64 8.63 -21.33
N PRO A 102 10.19 7.85 -20.33
CA PRO A 102 11.00 7.63 -19.15
C PRO A 102 12.30 6.86 -19.48
N THR A 103 13.35 7.20 -18.76
CA THR A 103 14.64 6.50 -18.81
C THR A 103 14.63 5.32 -17.84
N ALA A 104 13.89 5.44 -16.74
CA ALA A 104 13.73 4.40 -15.75
C ALA A 104 12.29 4.34 -15.21
N VAL A 105 11.81 3.14 -14.94
CA VAL A 105 10.53 2.90 -14.26
C VAL A 105 10.79 1.97 -13.07
N LEU A 106 10.31 2.37 -11.89
CA LEU A 106 10.30 1.57 -10.68
C LEU A 106 8.86 1.07 -10.43
N VAL A 107 8.63 -0.24 -10.57
CA VAL A 107 7.32 -0.87 -10.40
C VAL A 107 7.23 -1.53 -9.03
N LEU A 108 6.32 -1.07 -8.18
CA LEU A 108 6.22 -1.46 -6.77
C LEU A 108 4.93 -2.21 -6.46
N MET A 109 5.04 -3.21 -5.59
CA MET A 109 3.92 -4.00 -5.06
C MET A 109 3.66 -3.64 -3.59
N PRO A 110 2.41 -3.30 -3.21
CA PRO A 110 2.03 -3.01 -1.82
C PRO A 110 2.09 -4.25 -0.91
N GLY A 111 2.02 -3.98 0.40
CA GLY A 111 1.98 -5.00 1.46
C GLY A 111 0.62 -5.71 1.60
N THR A 112 0.47 -6.45 2.68
CA THR A 112 -0.78 -7.12 3.06
C THR A 112 -1.83 -6.06 3.45
N TRP A 113 -3.05 -6.20 2.94
CA TRP A 113 -4.22 -5.33 3.24
C TRP A 113 -4.07 -3.86 2.83
N VAL A 114 -3.11 -3.55 1.99
CA VAL A 114 -2.91 -2.17 1.54
C VAL A 114 -2.80 -2.08 0.03
N GLY A 115 -3.36 -1.00 -0.52
CA GLY A 115 -3.33 -0.63 -1.94
C GLY A 115 -2.20 0.35 -2.27
N ALA A 116 -2.26 0.94 -3.46
CA ALA A 116 -1.21 1.80 -4.00
C ALA A 116 -0.88 3.00 -3.10
N MET A 117 -1.87 3.61 -2.44
CA MET A 117 -1.64 4.78 -1.58
C MET A 117 -0.78 4.48 -0.35
N SER A 118 -0.59 3.21 -0.01
CA SER A 118 0.35 2.83 1.06
C SER A 118 1.82 3.09 0.71
N ILE A 119 2.13 3.38 -0.54
CA ILE A 119 3.48 3.69 -1.04
C ILE A 119 3.55 5.13 -1.62
N ASP A 120 2.46 5.91 -1.54
CA ASP A 120 2.33 7.24 -2.13
C ASP A 120 3.45 8.20 -1.70
N GLN A 121 3.69 8.37 -0.40
CA GLN A 121 4.72 9.27 0.10
C GLN A 121 6.12 8.89 -0.39
N PHE A 122 6.43 7.58 -0.38
CA PHE A 122 7.70 7.08 -0.93
C PHE A 122 7.86 7.41 -2.42
N ALA A 123 6.81 7.22 -3.22
CA ALA A 123 6.84 7.52 -4.65
C ALA A 123 7.06 9.01 -4.92
N ARG A 124 6.31 9.87 -4.22
CA ARG A 124 6.45 11.32 -4.29
C ARG A 124 7.87 11.77 -3.95
N ASP A 125 8.41 11.27 -2.86
CA ASP A 125 9.75 11.67 -2.40
C ASP A 125 10.86 11.13 -3.31
N THR A 126 10.69 9.94 -3.88
CA THR A 126 11.63 9.39 -4.88
C THR A 126 11.69 10.29 -6.12
N LEU A 127 10.54 10.75 -6.61
CA LEU A 127 10.47 11.66 -7.77
C LEU A 127 10.99 13.08 -7.44
N ARG A 128 10.68 13.60 -6.26
CA ARG A 128 11.21 14.90 -5.81
C ARG A 128 12.74 14.87 -5.67
N MET A 129 13.29 13.72 -5.26
CA MET A 129 14.75 13.54 -5.23
C MET A 129 15.34 13.53 -6.64
N ALA A 130 14.68 12.90 -7.62
CA ALA A 130 15.09 12.93 -9.02
C ALA A 130 15.05 14.37 -9.56
N GLU A 131 13.94 15.10 -9.36
CA GLU A 131 13.80 16.51 -9.74
C GLU A 131 14.91 17.39 -9.15
N LYS A 132 15.18 17.25 -7.85
CA LYS A 132 16.21 18.00 -7.13
C LYS A 132 17.61 17.81 -7.73
N ASN A 133 17.88 16.64 -8.29
CA ASN A 133 19.16 16.32 -8.91
C ASN A 133 19.16 16.56 -10.43
N GLY A 134 18.07 17.11 -10.99
CA GLY A 134 17.95 17.41 -12.41
C GLY A 134 17.60 16.21 -13.30
N GLU A 135 17.21 15.09 -12.69
CA GLU A 135 16.90 13.84 -13.39
C GLU A 135 15.38 13.73 -13.57
N MET A 136 14.90 13.94 -14.78
CA MET A 136 13.47 14.03 -15.07
C MET A 136 12.84 12.74 -15.55
N GLY A 137 13.63 11.78 -16.01
CA GLY A 137 13.16 10.58 -16.68
C GLY A 137 12.84 9.39 -15.76
N LEU A 138 12.54 9.61 -14.47
CA LEU A 138 12.11 8.56 -13.53
C LEU A 138 10.59 8.56 -13.40
N GLU A 139 9.99 7.39 -13.52
CA GLU A 139 8.60 7.15 -13.10
C GLU A 139 8.54 6.10 -11.99
N VAL A 140 7.56 6.24 -11.11
CA VAL A 140 7.24 5.22 -10.08
C VAL A 140 5.82 4.72 -10.35
N TRP A 141 5.69 3.42 -10.54
CA TRP A 141 4.42 2.76 -10.79
C TRP A 141 4.10 1.83 -9.62
N ILE A 142 2.91 1.92 -9.08
CA ILE A 142 2.49 1.10 -7.96
C ILE A 142 1.34 0.21 -8.42
N VAL A 143 1.52 -1.10 -8.27
CA VAL A 143 0.55 -2.10 -8.70
C VAL A 143 -0.55 -2.22 -7.65
N ASP A 144 -1.81 -2.17 -8.08
CA ASP A 144 -2.94 -2.60 -7.28
C ASP A 144 -3.32 -4.04 -7.64
N ARG A 145 -3.74 -4.81 -6.66
CA ARG A 145 -4.20 -6.18 -6.92
C ARG A 145 -5.59 -6.16 -7.55
N ARG A 146 -5.92 -7.21 -8.31
CA ARG A 146 -7.22 -7.26 -9.01
C ARG A 146 -8.45 -7.24 -8.08
N SER A 147 -8.30 -7.58 -6.79
CA SER A 147 -9.32 -7.45 -5.76
C SER A 147 -9.85 -6.03 -5.58
N GLU A 148 -9.06 -5.02 -5.90
CA GLU A 148 -9.51 -3.62 -5.88
C GLU A 148 -10.66 -3.32 -6.86
N GLN A 149 -10.81 -4.12 -7.92
CA GLN A 149 -11.96 -3.99 -8.83
C GLN A 149 -13.30 -4.31 -8.16
N LEU A 150 -13.27 -4.93 -6.99
CA LEU A 150 -14.46 -5.30 -6.21
C LEU A 150 -14.86 -4.22 -5.20
N GLU A 151 -14.06 -3.18 -5.06
CA GLU A 151 -14.24 -2.13 -4.08
C GLU A 151 -15.15 -1.02 -4.60
N ASP A 152 -16.11 -0.64 -3.81
CA ASP A 152 -17.04 0.43 -4.16
C ASP A 152 -16.60 1.78 -3.59
N HIS A 153 -15.80 2.52 -4.34
CA HIS A 153 -15.31 3.84 -3.96
C HIS A 153 -16.30 5.00 -4.21
N THR A 154 -17.55 4.72 -4.57
CA THR A 154 -18.55 5.75 -4.88
C THR A 154 -18.70 6.77 -3.74
N GLY A 155 -18.76 6.29 -2.49
CA GLY A 155 -18.86 7.17 -1.33
C GLY A 155 -17.64 8.07 -1.17
N MET A 156 -16.43 7.53 -1.29
CA MET A 156 -15.18 8.30 -1.18
C MET A 156 -15.06 9.34 -2.29
N ARG A 157 -15.37 8.96 -3.52
CA ARG A 157 -15.40 9.88 -4.67
C ARG A 157 -16.38 11.03 -4.44
N TRP A 158 -17.58 10.71 -3.98
CA TRP A 158 -18.57 11.73 -3.63
C TRP A 158 -18.05 12.68 -2.54
N ALA A 159 -17.39 12.15 -1.51
CA ALA A 159 -16.82 12.96 -0.44
C ALA A 159 -15.76 13.93 -0.96
N VAL A 160 -14.80 13.44 -1.76
CA VAL A 160 -13.75 14.26 -2.39
C VAL A 160 -14.36 15.34 -3.31
N GLN A 161 -15.33 15.00 -4.14
CA GLN A 161 -15.99 15.95 -5.06
C GLN A 161 -16.79 17.04 -4.33
N ASN A 162 -17.17 16.81 -3.08
CA ASN A 162 -17.93 17.76 -2.26
C ASN A 162 -17.04 18.55 -1.27
N GLN A 163 -15.73 18.32 -1.24
CA GLN A 163 -14.79 19.15 -0.49
C GLN A 163 -14.94 20.62 -0.91
N GLY A 164 -15.04 21.51 0.10
CA GLY A 164 -15.24 22.93 -0.13
C GLY A 164 -16.64 23.35 -0.63
N LYS A 165 -17.54 22.40 -0.95
CA LYS A 165 -18.93 22.65 -1.36
C LYS A 165 -19.92 22.44 -0.22
N LEU A 166 -19.66 21.44 0.62
CA LEU A 166 -20.45 21.11 1.80
C LEU A 166 -19.60 21.22 3.06
N PRO A 167 -20.20 21.45 4.24
CA PRO A 167 -19.50 21.38 5.52
C PRO A 167 -18.91 19.96 5.73
N ALA A 168 -17.67 19.89 6.21
CA ALA A 168 -17.00 18.60 6.43
C ALA A 168 -17.81 17.61 7.30
N PRO A 169 -18.47 18.02 8.40
CA PRO A 169 -19.32 17.10 9.17
C PRO A 169 -20.49 16.50 8.37
N GLU A 170 -21.04 17.25 7.42
CA GLU A 170 -22.12 16.78 6.54
C GLU A 170 -21.59 15.74 5.54
N ILE A 171 -20.40 15.98 4.99
CA ILE A 171 -19.74 15.01 4.09
C ILE A 171 -19.42 13.72 4.87
N ILE A 172 -18.86 13.82 6.05
CA ILE A 172 -18.51 12.66 6.91
C ILE A 172 -19.76 11.86 7.26
N SER A 173 -20.85 12.53 7.61
CA SER A 173 -22.13 11.87 7.87
C SER A 173 -22.66 11.15 6.62
N GLY A 174 -22.64 11.83 5.47
CA GLY A 174 -23.07 11.25 4.19
C GLY A 174 -22.24 10.04 3.76
N LEU A 175 -20.94 10.11 3.99
CA LEU A 175 -19.98 9.03 3.73
C LEU A 175 -20.26 7.82 4.64
N SER A 176 -20.41 8.06 5.94
CA SER A 176 -20.75 7.03 6.93
C SER A 176 -22.10 6.38 6.65
N ASP A 177 -23.07 7.17 6.19
CA ASP A 177 -24.41 6.68 5.82
C ASP A 177 -24.38 5.84 4.53
N TYR A 178 -23.54 6.20 3.57
CA TYR A 178 -23.37 5.39 2.36
C TYR A 178 -22.81 4.00 2.68
N TYR A 179 -21.73 3.94 3.46
CA TYR A 179 -21.09 2.67 3.83
C TYR A 179 -21.72 1.98 5.05
N ARG A 180 -22.83 2.48 5.58
CA ARG A 180 -23.53 1.88 6.73
C ARG A 180 -23.74 0.36 6.61
N PRO A 181 -24.10 -0.21 5.45
CA PRO A 181 -24.28 -1.66 5.33
C PRO A 181 -23.02 -2.49 5.56
N ALA A 182 -21.81 -1.89 5.54
CA ALA A 182 -20.59 -2.58 5.95
C ALA A 182 -20.49 -2.78 7.47
N PHE A 183 -21.17 -1.94 8.26
CA PHE A 183 -21.02 -1.86 9.72
C PHE A 183 -22.22 -2.42 10.49
N THR A 184 -23.39 -2.43 9.88
CA THR A 184 -24.62 -2.84 10.54
C THR A 184 -25.65 -3.37 9.53
N THR A 185 -26.50 -4.27 9.98
CA THR A 185 -27.65 -4.76 9.24
C THR A 185 -28.88 -3.83 9.35
N GLU A 186 -28.78 -2.74 10.12
CA GLU A 186 -29.88 -1.82 10.38
C GLU A 186 -30.07 -0.84 9.21
N GLY A 187 -31.01 -1.15 8.35
CA GLY A 187 -31.51 -0.27 7.30
C GLY A 187 -30.61 -0.12 6.06
N PRO A 188 -31.14 0.42 4.99
CA PRO A 188 -30.37 0.70 3.77
C PRO A 188 -29.41 1.89 3.99
N GLY A 189 -28.24 1.84 3.36
CA GLY A 189 -27.34 2.99 3.26
C GLY A 189 -27.94 4.12 2.42
N LYS A 190 -27.31 5.30 2.49
CA LYS A 190 -27.60 6.44 1.62
C LYS A 190 -27.37 6.04 0.14
N ILE A 191 -28.19 6.57 -0.75
CA ILE A 191 -27.98 6.46 -2.19
C ILE A 191 -27.13 7.66 -2.64
N ILE A 192 -26.02 7.41 -3.32
CA ILE A 192 -25.16 8.43 -3.93
C ILE A 192 -25.07 8.13 -5.43
N ASP A 193 -25.33 9.12 -6.26
CA ASP A 193 -25.31 9.01 -7.74
C ASP A 193 -26.10 7.82 -8.30
N GLY A 194 -27.24 7.53 -7.65
CA GLY A 194 -28.10 6.39 -8.02
C GLY A 194 -27.59 5.03 -7.55
N LYS A 195 -26.42 4.94 -6.96
CA LYS A 195 -25.81 3.71 -6.46
C LYS A 195 -26.01 3.56 -4.96
N LYS A 196 -26.22 2.33 -4.53
CA LYS A 196 -26.31 1.90 -3.14
C LYS A 196 -25.13 1.00 -2.84
N PHE A 197 -24.45 1.24 -1.72
CA PHE A 197 -23.38 0.35 -1.27
C PHE A 197 -23.92 -1.05 -0.94
N THR A 198 -23.23 -2.06 -1.41
CA THR A 198 -23.51 -3.47 -1.15
C THR A 198 -22.26 -4.14 -0.62
N ALA A 199 -22.28 -4.56 0.64
CA ALA A 199 -21.18 -5.32 1.24
C ALA A 199 -21.15 -6.74 0.63
N LEU A 200 -20.04 -7.10 0.00
CA LEU A 200 -19.84 -8.44 -0.54
C LEU A 200 -19.46 -9.40 0.59
N ASN A 201 -19.98 -10.61 0.54
CA ASN A 201 -19.69 -11.67 1.48
C ASN A 201 -18.76 -12.73 0.88
N GLN A 202 -18.30 -13.68 1.70
CA GLN A 202 -17.40 -14.76 1.29
C GLN A 202 -17.97 -15.59 0.13
N ASP A 203 -19.28 -15.88 0.17
CA ASP A 203 -19.94 -16.69 -0.87
C ASP A 203 -19.96 -15.98 -2.23
N ALA A 204 -20.22 -14.67 -2.24
CA ALA A 204 -20.23 -13.88 -3.47
C ALA A 204 -18.84 -13.80 -4.14
N LEU A 205 -17.78 -14.01 -3.37
CA LEU A 205 -16.39 -13.87 -3.79
C LEU A 205 -15.62 -15.20 -3.84
N ARG A 206 -16.29 -16.35 -3.86
CA ARG A 206 -15.65 -17.67 -3.85
C ARG A 206 -14.59 -17.88 -4.93
N PHE A 207 -14.75 -17.25 -6.08
CA PHE A 207 -13.76 -17.30 -7.16
C PHE A 207 -12.39 -16.72 -6.76
N MET A 208 -12.34 -15.83 -5.77
CA MET A 208 -11.07 -15.28 -5.28
C MET A 208 -10.20 -16.31 -4.54
N ALA A 209 -10.74 -17.48 -4.21
CA ALA A 209 -9.97 -18.56 -3.60
C ALA A 209 -8.70 -18.90 -4.42
N ASN A 210 -8.75 -18.66 -5.73
CA ASN A 210 -7.66 -18.91 -6.66
C ASN A 210 -6.77 -17.68 -6.94
N TRP A 211 -7.06 -16.52 -6.33
CA TRP A 211 -6.25 -15.31 -6.49
C TRP A 211 -5.04 -15.33 -5.55
N GLY A 212 -4.13 -16.26 -5.80
CA GLY A 212 -2.88 -16.43 -5.07
C GLY A 212 -1.69 -15.76 -5.74
N ALA A 213 -0.50 -16.30 -5.43
CA ALA A 213 0.75 -15.73 -5.92
C ALA A 213 0.90 -15.81 -7.45
N ASP A 214 0.48 -16.92 -8.08
CA ASP A 214 0.57 -17.05 -9.55
C ASP A 214 -0.20 -15.93 -10.25
N THR A 215 -1.46 -15.73 -9.86
CA THR A 215 -2.30 -14.65 -10.41
C THR A 215 -1.65 -13.29 -10.23
N THR A 216 -1.22 -12.96 -9.00
CA THR A 216 -0.61 -11.66 -8.69
C THR A 216 0.70 -11.43 -9.44
N ILE A 217 1.57 -12.44 -9.54
CA ILE A 217 2.85 -12.33 -10.25
C ILE A 217 2.64 -12.16 -11.75
N ARG A 218 1.65 -12.83 -12.33
CA ARG A 218 1.31 -12.68 -13.77
C ARG A 218 0.70 -11.30 -14.05
N ASP A 219 -0.18 -10.80 -13.19
CA ASP A 219 -0.70 -9.43 -13.28
C ASP A 219 0.43 -8.42 -13.20
N TRP A 220 1.34 -8.60 -12.25
CA TRP A 220 2.50 -7.73 -12.11
C TRP A 220 3.40 -7.77 -13.35
N ARG A 221 3.56 -8.94 -13.97
CA ARG A 221 4.33 -9.06 -15.20
C ARG A 221 3.74 -8.22 -16.35
N GLU A 222 2.42 -8.16 -16.49
CA GLU A 222 1.80 -7.28 -17.49
C GLU A 222 2.16 -5.80 -17.27
N VAL A 223 2.22 -5.37 -16.01
CA VAL A 223 2.67 -4.00 -15.66
C VAL A 223 4.16 -3.82 -15.98
N VAL A 224 5.02 -4.80 -15.68
CA VAL A 224 6.46 -4.77 -16.03
C VAL A 224 6.65 -4.73 -17.56
N LEU A 225 5.87 -5.50 -18.32
CA LEU A 225 5.89 -5.45 -19.79
C LEU A 225 5.45 -4.08 -20.32
N ALA A 226 4.44 -3.47 -19.69
CA ALA A 226 4.03 -2.10 -20.01
C ALA A 226 5.14 -1.08 -19.68
N ALA A 227 5.83 -1.23 -18.55
CA ALA A 227 6.97 -0.39 -18.18
C ALA A 227 8.11 -0.48 -19.22
N HIS A 228 8.39 -1.70 -19.72
CA HIS A 228 9.37 -1.87 -20.80
C HIS A 228 8.97 -1.14 -22.08
N ARG A 229 7.69 -1.20 -22.46
CA ARG A 229 7.19 -0.41 -23.61
C ARG A 229 7.33 1.10 -23.36
N ALA A 230 7.00 1.54 -22.14
CA ALA A 230 7.12 2.96 -21.77
C ALA A 230 8.55 3.47 -21.88
N VAL A 231 9.55 2.71 -21.42
CA VAL A 231 10.98 3.08 -21.57
C VAL A 231 11.54 2.82 -22.99
N GLY A 232 10.73 2.36 -23.95
CA GLY A 232 11.12 2.12 -25.34
C GLY A 232 11.85 0.80 -25.60
N ASN A 233 11.79 -0.14 -24.68
CA ASN A 233 12.23 -1.50 -24.95
C ASN A 233 11.21 -2.21 -25.84
N GLU A 234 11.69 -3.15 -26.64
CA GLU A 234 10.83 -3.94 -27.52
C GLU A 234 10.27 -5.12 -26.73
N VAL A 235 8.94 -5.27 -26.76
CA VAL A 235 8.25 -6.41 -26.17
C VAL A 235 7.57 -7.18 -27.31
N VAL A 236 8.02 -8.39 -27.57
CA VAL A 236 7.58 -9.22 -28.69
C VAL A 236 7.05 -10.56 -28.23
N ALA A 237 6.10 -11.11 -28.98
CA ALA A 237 5.64 -12.47 -28.76
C ALA A 237 6.60 -13.47 -29.44
N VAL A 238 7.09 -14.45 -28.69
CA VAL A 238 7.88 -15.58 -29.18
C VAL A 238 7.23 -16.83 -28.63
N ASP A 239 6.78 -17.72 -29.51
CA ASP A 239 6.08 -18.97 -29.15
C ASP A 239 4.90 -18.77 -28.19
N GLY A 240 4.17 -17.66 -28.34
CA GLY A 240 3.03 -17.31 -27.49
C GLY A 240 3.39 -16.68 -26.13
N GLN A 241 4.68 -16.47 -25.84
CA GLN A 241 5.17 -15.81 -24.65
C GLN A 241 5.72 -14.42 -24.98
N MET A 242 5.50 -13.45 -24.08
CA MET A 242 6.05 -12.11 -24.23
C MET A 242 7.50 -12.09 -23.77
N VAL A 243 8.40 -11.68 -24.66
CA VAL A 243 9.85 -11.56 -24.43
C VAL A 243 10.27 -10.11 -24.54
N ILE A 244 11.13 -9.67 -23.61
CA ILE A 244 11.65 -8.32 -23.56
C ILE A 244 13.01 -8.26 -24.24
N LYS A 245 13.14 -7.38 -25.22
CA LYS A 245 14.41 -7.02 -25.85
C LYS A 245 14.83 -5.65 -25.39
N LYS A 246 15.69 -5.60 -24.37
CA LYS A 246 16.19 -4.35 -23.78
C LYS A 246 17.01 -3.56 -24.81
N ARG A 247 16.80 -2.25 -24.85
CA ARG A 247 17.50 -1.33 -25.76
C ARG A 247 18.18 -0.23 -24.95
N GLY A 248 19.45 -0.01 -25.22
CA GLY A 248 20.17 1.11 -24.65
C GLY A 248 20.33 1.09 -23.12
N THR A 249 20.21 2.26 -22.53
CA THR A 249 20.43 2.50 -21.09
C THR A 249 19.15 2.52 -20.26
N GLN A 250 18.00 2.33 -20.89
CA GLN A 250 16.71 2.33 -20.22
C GLN A 250 16.58 1.15 -19.27
N ARG A 251 16.00 1.38 -18.09
CA ARG A 251 15.94 0.41 -17.00
C ARG A 251 14.54 0.25 -16.42
N VAL A 252 14.22 -0.96 -16.02
CA VAL A 252 13.00 -1.27 -15.26
C VAL A 252 13.41 -1.98 -13.97
N PHE A 253 12.93 -1.45 -12.86
CA PHE A 253 13.15 -1.99 -11.52
C PHE A 253 11.83 -2.50 -10.96
N ILE A 254 11.90 -3.52 -10.12
CA ILE A 254 10.75 -3.93 -9.31
C ILE A 254 11.08 -3.85 -7.83
N GLY A 255 10.03 -3.71 -7.04
CA GLY A 255 10.18 -3.69 -5.60
C GLY A 255 8.84 -3.84 -4.89
N GLY A 256 8.87 -3.78 -3.57
CA GLY A 256 7.63 -3.83 -2.81
C GLY A 256 7.84 -3.72 -1.32
N HIS A 257 6.74 -3.38 -0.64
CA HIS A 257 6.69 -3.22 0.80
C HIS A 257 6.11 -4.47 1.47
N SER A 258 6.71 -4.89 2.57
CA SER A 258 6.18 -5.99 3.40
C SER A 258 6.00 -7.27 2.57
N LEU A 259 4.76 -7.78 2.43
CA LEU A 259 4.42 -8.87 1.53
C LEU A 259 4.89 -8.60 0.08
N GLY A 260 4.73 -7.35 -0.40
CA GLY A 260 5.22 -6.94 -1.71
C GLY A 260 6.71 -7.16 -1.91
N GLY A 261 7.52 -7.00 -0.85
CA GLY A 261 8.94 -7.37 -0.87
C GLY A 261 9.18 -8.88 -1.06
N SER A 262 8.37 -9.71 -0.41
CA SER A 262 8.41 -11.16 -0.61
C SER A 262 8.00 -11.55 -2.02
N LEU A 263 6.95 -10.90 -2.54
CA LEU A 263 6.50 -11.09 -3.93
C LEU A 263 7.54 -10.59 -4.95
N THR A 264 8.34 -9.57 -4.60
CA THR A 264 9.48 -9.11 -5.43
C THR A 264 10.51 -10.22 -5.63
N VAL A 265 10.88 -10.91 -4.56
CA VAL A 265 11.83 -12.03 -4.64
C VAL A 265 11.20 -13.21 -5.37
N LEU A 266 9.91 -13.46 -5.13
CA LEU A 266 9.16 -14.49 -5.86
C LEU A 266 9.11 -14.18 -7.36
N TYR A 267 8.78 -12.93 -7.76
CA TYR A 267 8.79 -12.50 -9.15
C TYR A 267 10.15 -12.76 -9.81
N ALA A 268 11.23 -12.30 -9.17
CA ALA A 268 12.58 -12.47 -9.72
C ALA A 268 12.98 -13.93 -9.89
N SER A 269 12.49 -14.83 -9.04
CA SER A 269 12.75 -16.27 -9.08
C SER A 269 11.72 -17.08 -9.89
N TYR A 270 10.70 -16.41 -10.45
CA TYR A 270 9.58 -17.07 -11.09
C TYR A 270 9.92 -17.45 -12.54
N ASP A 271 9.58 -18.70 -12.92
CA ASP A 271 9.64 -19.18 -14.28
C ASP A 271 8.26 -19.04 -14.93
N PHE A 272 8.14 -18.12 -15.91
CA PHE A 272 6.86 -17.80 -16.55
C PHE A 272 6.46 -18.74 -17.68
N ASP A 273 7.40 -19.43 -18.32
CA ASP A 273 7.08 -20.32 -19.43
C ASP A 273 6.87 -21.78 -19.00
N ARG A 274 7.36 -22.13 -17.81
CA ARG A 274 7.21 -23.45 -17.18
C ARG A 274 7.73 -24.61 -18.06
N ARG A 275 8.61 -24.31 -19.02
CA ARG A 275 9.19 -25.28 -19.94
C ARG A 275 10.60 -25.63 -19.51
N PRO A 276 10.97 -26.91 -19.43
CA PRO A 276 12.31 -27.31 -19.04
C PRO A 276 13.43 -26.77 -19.95
N ASP A 277 13.10 -26.48 -21.22
CA ASP A 277 14.06 -26.09 -22.25
C ASP A 277 14.15 -24.57 -22.45
N HIS A 278 13.18 -23.81 -21.93
CA HIS A 278 13.07 -22.37 -22.09
C HIS A 278 12.62 -21.74 -20.78
N GLU A 279 13.58 -21.31 -19.98
CA GLU A 279 13.31 -20.62 -18.71
C GLU A 279 13.12 -19.13 -18.95
N LEU A 280 11.88 -18.65 -18.84
CA LEU A 280 11.56 -17.24 -18.88
C LEU A 280 11.51 -16.70 -17.45
N LEU A 281 12.69 -16.45 -16.89
CA LEU A 281 12.83 -16.06 -15.49
C LEU A 281 12.54 -14.58 -15.28
N GLY A 282 11.77 -14.26 -14.23
CA GLY A 282 11.41 -12.90 -13.90
C GLY A 282 12.61 -11.99 -13.61
N MET A 283 13.74 -12.53 -13.17
CA MET A 283 14.98 -11.76 -13.01
C MET A 283 15.52 -11.20 -14.34
N ASN A 284 15.17 -11.81 -15.47
CA ASN A 284 15.59 -11.32 -16.78
C ASN A 284 14.75 -10.13 -17.26
N ASP A 285 13.58 -9.96 -16.68
CA ASP A 285 12.68 -8.85 -17.00
C ASP A 285 13.11 -7.52 -16.36
N VAL A 286 14.02 -7.52 -15.36
CA VAL A 286 14.30 -6.33 -14.54
C VAL A 286 15.79 -6.06 -14.36
N ASP A 287 16.14 -4.88 -13.86
CA ASP A 287 17.52 -4.41 -13.72
C ASP A 287 17.97 -4.26 -12.25
N GLY A 288 17.05 -4.42 -11.30
CA GLY A 288 17.33 -4.38 -9.87
C GLY A 288 16.09 -4.54 -9.01
N LEU A 289 16.31 -4.84 -7.72
CA LEU A 289 15.25 -5.10 -6.74
C LEU A 289 15.30 -4.09 -5.60
N VAL A 290 14.11 -3.58 -5.21
CA VAL A 290 13.91 -2.65 -4.07
C VAL A 290 13.02 -3.32 -3.03
N LEU A 291 13.58 -3.67 -1.87
CA LEU A 291 12.88 -4.40 -0.81
C LEU A 291 12.62 -3.48 0.39
N LEU A 292 11.37 -3.07 0.56
CA LEU A 292 10.91 -2.15 1.60
C LEU A 292 10.33 -2.94 2.78
N GLU A 293 11.15 -3.24 3.76
CA GLU A 293 10.82 -4.05 4.94
C GLU A 293 10.05 -5.34 4.61
N GLY A 294 10.52 -6.03 3.61
CA GLY A 294 9.95 -7.29 3.15
C GLY A 294 10.95 -8.00 2.25
N GLY A 295 10.64 -9.23 1.95
CA GLY A 295 11.50 -10.06 1.13
C GLY A 295 12.67 -10.66 1.90
N SER A 296 12.83 -11.93 1.73
CA SER A 296 14.00 -12.67 2.21
C SER A 296 14.36 -13.70 1.15
N PHE A 297 15.63 -14.01 1.06
CA PHE A 297 16.10 -15.08 0.20
C PHE A 297 16.13 -16.36 1.04
N PRO A 298 15.25 -17.35 0.77
CA PRO A 298 15.19 -18.55 1.58
C PRO A 298 16.51 -19.34 1.44
N LYS A 299 17.03 -19.80 2.57
CA LYS A 299 18.24 -20.61 2.62
C LYS A 299 18.02 -22.06 2.21
N LYS A 300 16.82 -22.58 2.50
CA LYS A 300 16.42 -23.95 2.26
C LYS A 300 15.30 -23.96 1.25
N GLU A 301 15.44 -24.80 0.26
CA GLU A 301 14.34 -25.11 -0.65
C GLU A 301 13.22 -25.79 0.14
N ILE A 302 11.99 -25.34 -0.06
CA ILE A 302 10.81 -25.99 0.48
C ILE A 302 10.55 -27.19 -0.46
N THR A 303 10.38 -28.38 0.12
CA THR A 303 10.09 -29.55 -0.69
C THR A 303 8.67 -29.49 -1.27
N VAL A 304 8.43 -30.15 -2.39
CA VAL A 304 7.09 -30.27 -2.98
C VAL A 304 6.09 -30.81 -1.96
N THR A 305 6.49 -31.81 -1.17
CA THR A 305 5.66 -32.41 -0.10
C THR A 305 5.28 -31.38 0.97
N ASP A 306 6.22 -30.53 1.40
CA ASP A 306 5.93 -29.47 2.37
C ASP A 306 4.95 -28.43 1.78
N ALA A 307 5.11 -28.10 0.50
CA ALA A 307 4.22 -27.20 -0.22
C ALA A 307 2.80 -27.79 -0.35
N GLU A 308 2.69 -29.09 -0.70
CA GLU A 308 1.41 -29.78 -0.80
C GLU A 308 0.70 -29.93 0.54
N SER A 309 1.41 -30.34 1.61
CA SER A 309 0.84 -30.43 2.95
C SER A 309 0.27 -29.11 3.42
N TYR A 310 0.94 -28.03 3.10
CA TYR A 310 0.46 -26.72 3.43
C TYR A 310 -0.70 -26.28 2.53
N ARG A 311 -0.66 -26.59 1.24
CA ARG A 311 -1.76 -26.34 0.32
C ARG A 311 -3.03 -27.06 0.79
N GLN A 312 -2.92 -28.31 1.23
CA GLN A 312 -4.05 -29.03 1.81
C GLN A 312 -4.60 -28.32 3.05
N SER A 313 -3.72 -27.87 3.95
CA SER A 313 -4.14 -27.12 5.15
C SER A 313 -4.82 -25.80 4.81
N LEU A 314 -4.61 -25.27 3.62
CA LEU A 314 -5.28 -24.07 3.11
C LEU A 314 -6.58 -24.40 2.39
N ALA A 315 -6.60 -25.46 1.59
CA ALA A 315 -7.82 -25.97 0.99
C ALA A 315 -8.85 -26.22 2.09
N ASP A 316 -8.43 -26.87 3.19
CA ASP A 316 -9.28 -27.08 4.35
C ASP A 316 -9.84 -25.76 4.92
N LYS A 317 -9.04 -24.69 4.99
CA LYS A 317 -9.50 -23.36 5.40
C LYS A 317 -10.36 -22.65 4.35
N PHE A 318 -10.10 -22.88 3.07
CA PHE A 318 -10.90 -22.33 1.98
C PHE A 318 -12.21 -23.10 1.77
N ASP A 319 -12.20 -24.38 2.02
CA ASP A 319 -13.42 -25.20 2.09
C ASP A 319 -14.33 -24.74 3.23
N ASP A 320 -13.75 -24.18 4.31
CA ASP A 320 -14.45 -23.42 5.34
C ASP A 320 -14.97 -22.04 4.86
N GLY A 321 -14.67 -21.65 3.62
CA GLY A 321 -15.25 -20.48 2.94
C GLY A 321 -14.54 -19.14 3.11
N MET A 322 -13.30 -19.09 3.63
CA MET A 322 -12.57 -17.82 3.79
C MET A 322 -11.77 -17.48 2.51
N VAL A 323 -12.32 -16.64 1.64
CA VAL A 323 -11.71 -16.19 0.39
C VAL A 323 -11.09 -14.80 0.46
N TYR A 324 -11.49 -14.00 1.44
CA TYR A 324 -10.81 -12.78 1.86
C TYR A 324 -10.70 -12.74 3.39
N PHE A 325 -9.75 -11.96 3.91
CA PHE A 325 -9.59 -11.86 5.36
C PHE A 325 -10.79 -11.19 6.03
N ASP A 326 -11.47 -11.94 6.88
CA ASP A 326 -12.50 -11.47 7.80
C ASP A 326 -12.28 -12.19 9.14
N LEU A 327 -11.33 -11.71 9.92
CA LEU A 327 -10.91 -12.38 11.15
C LEU A 327 -10.54 -11.41 12.26
N ASN A 328 -10.76 -11.83 13.48
CA ASN A 328 -10.35 -11.10 14.66
C ASN A 328 -8.94 -11.52 15.08
N MET A 329 -8.00 -10.56 15.03
CA MET A 329 -6.66 -10.75 15.56
C MET A 329 -6.40 -9.73 16.67
N PHE A 330 -6.05 -10.21 17.85
CA PHE A 330 -5.71 -9.35 19.00
C PHE A 330 -6.82 -8.35 19.39
N GLY A 331 -8.10 -8.71 19.16
CA GLY A 331 -9.23 -7.83 19.45
C GLY A 331 -9.57 -6.81 18.38
N ILE A 332 -8.88 -6.84 17.23
CA ILE A 332 -9.17 -6.00 16.06
C ILE A 332 -9.75 -6.89 14.98
N GLN A 333 -10.92 -6.51 14.49
CA GLN A 333 -11.54 -7.17 13.34
C GLN A 333 -10.88 -6.68 12.05
N TYR A 334 -10.25 -7.59 11.33
CA TYR A 334 -9.74 -7.36 9.97
C TYR A 334 -10.82 -7.76 8.99
N SER A 335 -11.48 -6.79 8.41
CA SER A 335 -12.62 -6.98 7.51
C SER A 335 -12.74 -5.79 6.55
N PRO A 336 -13.49 -5.91 5.46
CA PRO A 336 -13.80 -4.76 4.59
C PRO A 336 -14.32 -3.55 5.37
N ALA A 337 -15.15 -3.77 6.40
CA ALA A 337 -15.65 -2.69 7.26
C ALA A 337 -14.51 -1.91 7.95
N THR A 338 -13.49 -2.59 8.46
CA THR A 338 -12.34 -1.93 9.09
C THR A 338 -11.55 -1.12 8.08
N MET A 339 -11.34 -1.65 6.88
CA MET A 339 -10.64 -0.96 5.81
C MET A 339 -11.39 0.29 5.35
N ILE A 340 -12.69 0.18 5.11
CA ILE A 340 -13.57 1.32 4.82
C ILE A 340 -13.52 2.35 5.96
N SER A 341 -13.51 1.91 7.22
CA SER A 341 -13.46 2.83 8.36
C SER A 341 -12.15 3.61 8.43
N LEU A 342 -11.04 3.04 8.00
CA LEU A 342 -9.75 3.73 7.90
C LEU A 342 -9.83 4.87 6.88
N GLY A 343 -10.40 4.64 5.70
CA GLY A 343 -10.60 5.68 4.70
C GLY A 343 -11.52 6.81 5.20
N ILE A 344 -12.66 6.48 5.84
CA ILE A 344 -13.56 7.50 6.43
C ILE A 344 -12.85 8.30 7.53
N SER A 345 -12.07 7.63 8.39
CA SER A 345 -11.30 8.28 9.46
C SER A 345 -10.20 9.18 8.89
N GLY A 346 -9.54 8.75 7.82
CA GLY A 346 -8.57 9.56 7.08
C GLY A 346 -9.20 10.82 6.51
N PHE A 347 -10.34 10.70 5.82
CA PHE A 347 -11.09 11.85 5.31
C PHE A 347 -11.48 12.83 6.43
N ALA A 348 -11.98 12.31 7.55
CA ALA A 348 -12.38 13.13 8.69
C ALA A 348 -11.18 13.85 9.34
N ALA A 349 -10.05 13.15 9.51
CA ALA A 349 -8.84 13.73 10.09
C ALA A 349 -8.25 14.83 9.23
N ASP A 350 -8.30 14.69 7.90
CA ASP A 350 -7.78 15.71 6.99
C ASP A 350 -8.73 16.90 6.81
N ASN A 351 -10.05 16.68 6.74
CA ASN A 351 -11.02 17.70 6.36
C ASN A 351 -11.81 18.31 7.51
N ALA A 352 -11.78 17.71 8.71
CA ALA A 352 -12.49 18.18 9.90
C ALA A 352 -11.56 18.25 11.12
N ARG A 353 -10.39 18.86 10.92
CA ARG A 353 -9.33 19.02 11.92
C ARG A 353 -9.83 19.72 13.17
N GLY A 354 -9.47 19.20 14.33
CA GLY A 354 -9.86 19.76 15.62
C GLY A 354 -11.33 19.55 16.01
N LEU A 355 -12.17 19.02 15.11
CA LEU A 355 -13.55 18.69 15.44
C LEU A 355 -13.65 17.33 16.13
N GLU A 356 -14.62 17.19 17.02
CA GLU A 356 -14.88 15.92 17.70
C GLU A 356 -15.24 14.82 16.71
N ALA A 357 -14.62 13.66 16.88
CA ALA A 357 -14.87 12.50 16.04
C ALA A 357 -16.27 11.93 16.30
N THR A 358 -17.11 12.00 15.29
CA THR A 358 -18.45 11.39 15.29
C THR A 358 -18.48 9.99 14.70
N PHE A 359 -17.46 9.66 13.94
CA PHE A 359 -17.19 8.33 13.37
C PHE A 359 -15.99 7.69 14.11
N PRO A 360 -15.98 6.42 14.40
CA PRO A 360 -16.92 5.38 13.98
C PRO A 360 -17.85 4.92 15.12
N GLN A 361 -18.96 5.55 15.34
CA GLN A 361 -19.91 5.10 16.37
C GLN A 361 -20.40 3.67 16.12
N TYR A 362 -20.46 3.22 14.87
CA TYR A 362 -20.87 1.88 14.48
C TYR A 362 -19.79 0.82 14.69
N ALA A 363 -18.52 1.20 14.65
CA ALA A 363 -17.39 0.28 14.83
C ALA A 363 -16.93 0.15 16.29
N ARG A 364 -17.50 0.92 17.22
CA ARG A 364 -17.11 0.88 18.64
C ARG A 364 -17.74 -0.33 19.36
N PRO A 365 -16.94 -1.19 19.99
CA PRO A 365 -17.49 -2.12 20.96
C PRO A 365 -18.22 -1.30 22.05
N LYS A 366 -19.48 -1.61 22.32
CA LYS A 366 -20.30 -0.92 23.34
C LYS A 366 -19.71 -0.95 24.77
N ILE A 367 -18.61 -1.68 24.97
CA ILE A 367 -17.94 -1.90 26.27
C ILE A 367 -16.89 -0.83 26.56
N ILE A 368 -16.44 -0.07 25.55
CA ILE A 368 -15.36 0.91 25.73
C ILE A 368 -15.91 2.33 25.55
N GLN A 369 -16.10 3.04 26.66
CA GLN A 369 -16.31 4.49 26.62
C GLN A 369 -14.95 5.14 26.28
N LEU A 370 -14.73 5.40 25.00
CA LEU A 370 -13.61 6.23 24.59
C LEU A 370 -13.85 7.68 25.03
N PRO A 371 -12.81 8.43 25.38
CA PRO A 371 -12.92 9.85 25.64
C PRO A 371 -13.44 10.60 24.42
N ARG A 372 -13.87 11.83 24.64
CA ARG A 372 -14.09 12.75 23.52
C ARG A 372 -12.74 13.03 22.86
N ILE A 373 -12.59 12.71 21.60
CA ILE A 373 -11.37 12.87 20.83
C ILE A 373 -11.65 13.56 19.51
N THR A 374 -10.68 14.29 18.99
CA THR A 374 -10.78 14.89 17.65
C THR A 374 -10.61 13.83 16.56
N ASN A 375 -10.97 14.20 15.32
CA ASN A 375 -10.88 13.25 14.18
C ASN A 375 -9.44 12.78 13.95
N GLU A 376 -8.45 13.66 13.99
CA GLU A 376 -7.05 13.29 13.86
C GLU A 376 -6.57 12.42 15.04
N ALA A 377 -7.04 12.69 16.26
CA ALA A 377 -6.73 11.82 17.40
C ALA A 377 -7.35 10.44 17.26
N ALA A 378 -8.55 10.32 16.69
CA ALA A 378 -9.19 9.03 16.43
C ALA A 378 -8.39 8.17 15.43
N LEU A 379 -7.92 8.78 14.34
CA LEU A 379 -7.04 8.13 13.38
C LEU A 379 -5.71 7.72 14.00
N ALA A 380 -5.08 8.65 14.72
CA ALA A 380 -3.78 8.41 15.34
C ALA A 380 -3.83 7.32 16.41
N PHE A 381 -4.84 7.27 17.27
CA PHE A 381 -4.97 6.18 18.25
C PHE A 381 -5.09 4.80 17.60
N ALA A 382 -5.62 4.73 16.39
CA ALA A 382 -5.70 3.47 15.64
C ALA A 382 -4.35 3.05 15.03
N MET A 383 -3.51 4.00 14.62
CA MET A 383 -2.35 3.75 13.78
C MET A 383 -1.00 4.08 14.43
N ASP A 384 -0.97 4.93 15.45
CA ASP A 384 0.27 5.39 16.06
C ASP A 384 1.03 4.28 16.79
N ASN A 385 2.35 4.33 16.74
CA ASN A 385 3.25 3.33 17.30
C ASN A 385 3.13 3.17 18.83
N ASP A 386 2.67 4.19 19.51
CA ASP A 386 2.48 4.22 20.97
C ASP A 386 1.15 3.59 21.40
N PHE A 387 0.15 3.55 20.52
CA PHE A 387 -1.23 3.18 20.85
C PHE A 387 -1.75 1.98 20.07
N SER A 388 -1.34 1.81 18.82
CA SER A 388 -1.83 0.70 17.99
C SER A 388 -1.42 -0.65 18.56
N ALA A 389 -2.40 -1.53 18.75
CA ALA A 389 -2.15 -2.92 19.15
C ALA A 389 -1.49 -3.72 18.02
N PHE A 390 -1.65 -3.28 16.77
CA PHE A 390 -1.22 -4.02 15.60
C PHE A 390 0.10 -3.52 15.06
N PHE A 391 1.17 -4.24 15.38
CA PHE A 391 2.55 -3.81 15.13
C PHE A 391 2.91 -3.58 13.66
N ILE A 392 2.25 -4.28 12.70
CA ILE A 392 2.52 -4.11 11.27
C ILE A 392 1.80 -2.89 10.65
N ALA A 393 0.86 -2.28 11.36
CA ALA A 393 0.16 -1.08 10.90
C ALA A 393 0.66 0.20 11.56
N ARG A 394 1.68 0.12 12.41
CA ARG A 394 2.17 1.27 13.19
C ARG A 394 2.88 2.30 12.34
N LEU A 395 2.62 3.55 12.69
CA LEU A 395 3.25 4.76 12.19
C LEU A 395 3.73 5.62 13.36
N SER A 396 4.72 6.46 13.14
CA SER A 396 5.16 7.47 14.10
C SER A 396 4.47 8.80 13.80
N LEU A 397 3.29 9.05 14.40
CA LEU A 397 2.38 10.13 13.98
C LEU A 397 2.40 11.39 14.87
N GLY A 398 3.03 11.37 16.01
CA GLY A 398 3.01 12.47 16.98
C GLY A 398 2.45 12.06 18.34
N GLU A 399 1.82 12.99 19.06
CA GLU A 399 1.35 12.71 20.41
C GLU A 399 -0.03 13.30 20.72
N PRO A 400 -0.82 12.67 21.63
CA PRO A 400 -2.08 13.23 22.07
C PRO A 400 -1.89 14.49 22.92
N THR A 401 -2.83 15.44 22.81
CA THR A 401 -2.89 16.60 23.68
C THR A 401 -3.26 16.20 25.12
N GLY A 402 -2.72 16.95 26.10
CA GLY A 402 -3.07 16.76 27.52
C GLY A 402 -2.40 15.54 28.18
N GLU A 403 -2.95 15.13 29.34
CA GLU A 403 -2.36 14.06 30.17
C GLU A 403 -2.76 12.63 29.75
N LEU A 404 -3.56 12.47 28.70
CA LEU A 404 -4.09 11.18 28.29
C LEU A 404 -3.00 10.13 28.16
N GLY A 405 -1.93 10.45 27.47
CA GLY A 405 -0.85 9.54 27.22
C GLY A 405 -0.06 9.11 28.46
N ARG A 406 0.03 9.90 29.51
CA ARG A 406 0.72 9.50 30.76
C ARG A 406 -0.09 8.53 31.59
N GLN A 407 -1.41 8.62 31.55
CA GLN A 407 -2.29 7.78 32.36
C GLN A 407 -2.52 6.39 31.77
N PHE A 408 -2.48 6.27 30.45
CA PHE A 408 -2.66 4.98 29.78
C PHE A 408 -1.56 3.96 30.08
N ARG A 409 -0.32 4.41 30.30
CA ARG A 409 0.84 3.53 30.47
C ARG A 409 1.02 2.98 31.89
N SER A 410 0.52 3.64 32.92
CA SER A 410 0.89 3.34 34.31
C SER A 410 0.02 2.30 35.00
N ARG A 411 -1.04 1.76 34.38
CA ARG A 411 -2.07 0.95 35.08
C ARG A 411 -2.33 -0.44 34.53
N ALA A 412 -1.58 -0.93 33.53
CA ALA A 412 -1.85 -2.25 32.94
C ALA A 412 -1.47 -3.46 33.80
N GLY A 413 -0.92 -3.27 35.00
CA GLY A 413 -0.62 -4.35 35.95
C GLY A 413 0.38 -5.42 35.45
N LEU A 414 0.90 -5.29 34.23
CA LEU A 414 1.96 -6.14 33.71
C LEU A 414 3.32 -5.54 34.07
N PRO A 415 4.37 -6.33 34.27
CA PRO A 415 5.72 -5.85 34.50
C PRO A 415 6.20 -5.11 33.25
N PHE A 416 5.83 -3.85 33.18
CA PHE A 416 6.14 -2.96 32.08
C PHE A 416 7.42 -2.22 32.39
N ASP A 417 8.46 -2.53 31.64
CA ASP A 417 9.64 -1.69 31.63
C ASP A 417 9.33 -0.46 30.76
N PRO A 418 9.21 0.76 31.32
CA PRO A 418 8.94 1.97 30.54
C PRO A 418 10.02 2.26 29.49
N ASN A 419 11.16 1.59 29.57
CA ASN A 419 12.26 1.68 28.64
C ASN A 419 12.21 0.60 27.54
N LYS A 420 11.27 -0.32 27.63
CA LYS A 420 11.09 -1.41 26.65
C LYS A 420 9.66 -1.40 26.14
N CYS A 421 9.37 -0.60 25.17
CA CYS A 421 8.15 -0.73 24.38
C CYS A 421 8.23 -2.03 23.58
N GLY A 422 7.61 -3.06 24.08
CA GLY A 422 7.62 -4.40 23.46
C GLY A 422 6.59 -4.54 22.36
N LEU A 423 6.70 -5.63 21.60
CA LEU A 423 5.82 -6.03 20.49
C LEU A 423 4.33 -6.13 20.87
N LEU A 424 4.03 -6.20 22.15
CA LEU A 424 2.70 -6.30 22.74
C LEU A 424 2.58 -5.22 23.83
N THR A 425 2.35 -3.99 23.41
CA THR A 425 1.82 -3.01 24.36
C THR A 425 0.33 -3.27 24.46
N PRO A 426 -0.16 -3.96 25.52
CA PRO A 426 -1.59 -4.17 25.64
C PRO A 426 -2.27 -2.82 25.83
N TRP A 427 -3.46 -2.69 25.29
CA TRP A 427 -4.38 -1.62 25.53
C TRP A 427 -4.66 -1.54 27.02
N ALA A 428 -3.89 -0.74 27.76
CA ALA A 428 -4.12 -0.53 29.17
C ALA A 428 -5.02 0.68 29.33
N PHE A 429 -6.31 0.47 29.27
CA PHE A 429 -7.31 1.45 29.66
C PHE A 429 -7.22 1.70 31.17
N GLY A 430 -6.52 2.76 31.57
CA GLY A 430 -6.45 3.15 32.95
C GLY A 430 -7.80 3.69 33.46
N HIS A 431 -8.25 3.23 34.62
CA HIS A 431 -9.51 3.61 35.26
C HIS A 431 -9.48 4.97 35.97
N LYS A 432 -8.73 5.96 35.54
CA LYS A 432 -9.06 7.32 35.98
C LYS A 432 -10.16 7.85 35.09
N PRO A 433 -11.24 8.41 35.65
CA PRO A 433 -12.22 9.11 34.83
C PRO A 433 -11.47 10.22 34.10
N MET A 434 -11.39 10.13 32.79
CA MET A 434 -11.01 11.24 31.95
C MET A 434 -12.04 12.34 32.19
N ALA A 435 -11.61 13.58 32.19
CA ALA A 435 -12.56 14.69 32.32
C ALA A 435 -13.59 14.53 31.21
N PRO A 436 -14.86 14.23 31.51
CA PRO A 436 -15.85 13.85 30.50
C PRO A 436 -16.09 14.97 29.47
N ASP A 437 -15.75 16.18 29.83
CA ASP A 437 -15.96 17.39 29.03
C ASP A 437 -14.70 17.82 28.25
N PHE A 438 -13.56 17.14 28.43
CA PHE A 438 -12.32 17.50 27.73
C PHE A 438 -12.27 16.81 26.36
N LEU A 439 -12.07 17.60 25.29
CA LEU A 439 -11.83 17.12 23.96
C LEU A 439 -10.32 16.92 23.74
N TYR A 440 -9.89 15.67 23.62
CA TYR A 440 -8.49 15.33 23.39
C TYR A 440 -8.16 15.43 21.91
N GLY A 441 -7.17 16.23 21.57
CA GLY A 441 -6.66 16.39 20.21
C GLY A 441 -5.38 15.60 19.99
N TRP A 442 -4.74 15.88 18.86
CA TRP A 442 -3.44 15.33 18.48
C TRP A 442 -2.46 16.44 18.14
N ILE A 443 -1.22 16.31 18.57
CA ILE A 443 -0.13 17.21 18.21
C ILE A 443 0.63 16.54 17.07
N PRO A 444 0.44 17.02 15.83
CA PRO A 444 1.17 16.48 14.68
C PRO A 444 2.64 16.84 14.77
N ILE A 445 3.45 16.17 13.97
CA ILE A 445 4.82 16.59 13.78
C ILE A 445 4.81 17.98 13.13
N SER A 446 5.19 19.00 13.86
CA SER A 446 5.39 20.33 13.32
C SER A 446 6.84 20.47 12.88
N GLY A 447 7.11 20.86 11.61
CA GLY A 447 8.35 21.41 11.08
C GLY A 447 9.67 21.05 11.81
N SER A 448 10.77 21.67 11.50
CA SER A 448 12.13 21.41 12.02
C SER A 448 12.34 21.51 13.56
N GLY A 449 11.28 21.56 14.35
CA GLY A 449 11.31 21.73 15.82
C GLY A 449 10.40 20.79 16.59
N GLY A 450 9.87 19.73 15.97
CA GLY A 450 9.04 18.74 16.68
C GLY A 450 9.78 18.18 17.89
N THR A 451 9.17 18.28 19.06
CA THR A 451 9.74 17.77 20.30
C THR A 451 9.90 16.24 20.18
N ASN A 452 11.04 15.73 20.61
CA ASN A 452 11.39 14.32 20.71
C ASN A 452 10.54 13.60 21.77
N ASN A 453 9.26 13.42 21.54
CA ASN A 453 8.35 12.93 22.56
C ASN A 453 7.73 11.57 22.23
N SER A 454 8.38 10.75 21.42
CA SER A 454 8.07 9.33 21.51
C SER A 454 8.29 8.90 22.96
N ARG A 455 7.21 8.51 23.62
CA ARG A 455 7.24 8.07 25.04
C ARG A 455 7.97 6.75 25.21
N CYS A 456 8.24 6.09 24.11
CA CYS A 456 9.13 4.95 24.02
C CYS A 456 10.48 5.44 23.53
N ALA A 457 11.45 5.57 24.41
CA ALA A 457 12.81 6.04 24.08
C ALA A 457 13.45 5.28 22.91
N GLN A 458 13.01 4.06 22.62
CA GLN A 458 13.49 3.26 21.50
C GLN A 458 12.93 3.67 20.14
N TYR A 459 11.76 4.35 20.09
CA TYR A 459 11.15 4.75 18.81
C TYR A 459 11.63 6.14 18.33
N GLY A 460 12.15 6.98 19.22
CA GLY A 460 12.76 8.28 18.86
C GLY A 460 11.75 9.32 18.35
N PRO A 461 12.22 10.30 17.56
CA PRO A 461 11.34 11.35 17.05
C PRO A 461 10.35 10.79 16.04
N GLU A 462 9.16 11.35 16.05
CA GLU A 462 8.10 11.07 15.09
C GLU A 462 8.53 11.46 13.66
N VAL A 463 8.19 10.68 12.66
CA VAL A 463 8.69 10.84 11.30
C VAL A 463 7.60 10.91 10.22
N THR A 464 6.37 10.55 10.55
CA THR A 464 5.24 10.56 9.60
C THR A 464 4.26 11.68 9.95
N ASP A 465 3.95 12.55 9.00
CA ASP A 465 2.94 13.58 9.16
C ASP A 465 1.54 12.96 9.12
N ILE A 466 0.74 13.19 10.17
CA ILE A 466 -0.60 12.61 10.29
C ILE A 466 -1.55 13.06 9.17
N TYR A 467 -1.39 14.28 8.66
CA TYR A 467 -2.27 14.79 7.61
C TYR A 467 -1.88 14.22 6.24
N ALA A 468 -0.57 14.03 5.98
CA ALA A 468 -0.13 13.31 4.79
C ALA A 468 -0.63 11.85 4.80
N PHE A 469 -0.55 11.19 5.95
CA PHE A 469 -1.11 9.85 6.12
C PHE A 469 -2.64 9.85 5.98
N ALA A 470 -3.34 10.78 6.63
CA ALA A 470 -4.79 10.91 6.52
C ALA A 470 -5.24 11.10 5.07
N HIS A 471 -4.51 11.93 4.31
CA HIS A 471 -4.73 12.17 2.89
C HIS A 471 -4.56 10.88 2.06
N ALA A 472 -3.48 10.13 2.30
CA ALA A 472 -3.25 8.84 1.65
C ALA A 472 -4.34 7.82 2.02
N ALA A 473 -4.84 7.83 3.27
CA ALA A 473 -5.81 6.85 3.77
C ALA A 473 -7.13 6.83 3.01
N TYR A 474 -7.55 7.96 2.40
CA TYR A 474 -8.77 8.02 1.60
C TYR A 474 -8.53 8.33 0.12
N GLY A 475 -7.26 8.35 -0.33
CA GLY A 475 -6.91 8.63 -1.71
C GLY A 475 -7.14 10.06 -2.17
N GLY A 476 -6.76 11.04 -1.37
CA GLY A 476 -7.02 12.49 -1.50
C GLY A 476 -7.17 13.09 -2.89
N ALA A 477 -7.72 14.28 -2.97
CA ALA A 477 -8.14 14.91 -4.24
C ALA A 477 -6.99 15.20 -5.24
N ASP A 478 -5.79 15.46 -4.75
CA ASP A 478 -4.60 15.74 -5.56
C ASP A 478 -3.86 14.48 -6.03
N SER A 479 -4.28 13.32 -5.53
CA SER A 479 -3.70 12.02 -5.87
C SER A 479 -4.39 11.37 -7.08
N TYR A 480 -5.39 12.04 -7.67
CA TYR A 480 -6.30 11.36 -8.54
C TYR A 480 -6.48 12.06 -9.89
N VAL A 481 -5.95 11.46 -10.94
CA VAL A 481 -6.30 11.76 -12.33
C VAL A 481 -7.02 10.51 -12.87
N GLU A 482 -8.33 10.64 -13.14
CA GLU A 482 -9.10 9.59 -13.77
C GLU A 482 -8.59 9.33 -15.20
N ALA A 483 -8.20 8.10 -15.49
CA ALA A 483 -8.24 7.66 -16.87
C ALA A 483 -9.72 7.59 -17.28
N PRO A 484 -10.13 8.20 -18.39
CA PRO A 484 -11.55 8.33 -18.76
C PRO A 484 -12.30 7.00 -18.86
N GLU A 485 -11.59 5.89 -18.97
CA GLU A 485 -12.10 4.54 -19.13
C GLU A 485 -12.33 3.81 -17.79
N LEU A 486 -11.95 4.43 -16.66
CA LEU A 486 -11.96 3.78 -15.35
C LEU A 486 -12.94 4.45 -14.40
N SER A 487 -14.08 3.81 -14.19
CA SER A 487 -15.08 4.22 -13.20
C SER A 487 -14.73 3.82 -11.74
N THR A 488 -13.53 3.34 -11.49
CA THR A 488 -13.19 2.66 -10.23
C THR A 488 -12.90 3.58 -9.05
N GLY A 489 -12.83 4.90 -9.23
CA GLY A 489 -12.65 5.82 -8.11
C GLY A 489 -11.21 6.05 -7.67
N PRO A 490 -10.99 6.85 -6.60
CA PRO A 490 -9.67 7.14 -6.07
C PRO A 490 -8.98 5.87 -5.60
N ASN A 491 -7.65 5.88 -5.69
CA ASN A 491 -6.87 4.81 -5.06
C ASN A 491 -7.10 4.86 -3.54
N ASP A 492 -7.16 3.69 -2.93
CA ASP A 492 -7.29 3.56 -1.49
C ASP A 492 -5.93 3.19 -0.88
N TYR A 493 -5.78 3.52 0.40
CA TYR A 493 -4.67 3.04 1.22
C TYR A 493 -4.82 1.56 1.54
N SER A 494 -6.04 1.09 1.69
CA SER A 494 -6.39 -0.24 2.18
C SER A 494 -7.07 -1.09 1.11
N GLU A 495 -6.73 -2.35 1.07
CA GLU A 495 -7.39 -3.35 0.23
C GLU A 495 -8.48 -4.06 1.04
N TRP A 496 -9.74 -3.93 0.60
CA TRP A 496 -10.90 -4.41 1.37
C TRP A 496 -11.07 -5.92 1.31
N TYR A 497 -10.77 -6.52 0.16
CA TYR A 497 -10.98 -7.95 -0.09
C TYR A 497 -9.66 -8.67 -0.32
N PHE A 498 -8.72 -8.52 0.62
CA PHE A 498 -7.39 -9.11 0.50
C PHE A 498 -7.45 -10.64 0.55
N PRO A 499 -6.96 -11.36 -0.51
CA PRO A 499 -7.02 -12.81 -0.56
C PRO A 499 -5.98 -13.46 0.36
N PRO A 500 -6.40 -14.29 1.36
CA PRO A 500 -5.48 -14.96 2.28
C PRO A 500 -4.51 -15.90 1.56
N ARG A 501 -4.91 -16.47 0.45
CA ARG A 501 -4.07 -17.35 -0.35
C ARG A 501 -2.77 -16.68 -0.78
N LEU A 502 -2.81 -15.40 -1.13
CA LEU A 502 -1.62 -14.66 -1.53
C LEU A 502 -0.54 -14.65 -0.43
N SER A 503 -0.95 -14.34 0.83
CA SER A 503 -0.02 -14.39 1.97
C SER A 503 0.58 -15.77 2.18
N THR A 504 -0.21 -16.77 1.95
CA THR A 504 0.15 -18.17 2.16
C THR A 504 1.09 -18.68 1.09
N ASP A 505 0.79 -18.43 -0.18
CA ASP A 505 1.65 -18.79 -1.29
C ASP A 505 3.01 -18.08 -1.21
N SER A 506 3.04 -16.83 -0.75
CA SER A 506 4.30 -16.08 -0.56
C SER A 506 5.25 -16.74 0.44
N GLY A 507 4.74 -17.50 1.40
CA GLY A 507 5.53 -18.32 2.31
C GLY A 507 6.16 -19.56 1.65
N ARG A 508 5.90 -19.80 0.35
CA ARG A 508 6.41 -20.92 -0.45
C ARG A 508 7.50 -20.53 -1.42
N LEU A 509 8.06 -19.35 -1.23
CA LEU A 509 9.23 -18.93 -1.98
C LEU A 509 10.34 -20.00 -1.94
N GLY A 510 10.86 -20.37 -3.10
CA GLY A 510 11.82 -21.48 -3.26
C GLY A 510 11.16 -22.84 -3.54
N SER A 511 9.84 -22.89 -3.77
CA SER A 511 9.13 -24.12 -4.09
C SER A 511 8.41 -24.04 -5.45
N LYS A 512 8.09 -25.22 -5.96
CA LYS A 512 7.17 -25.43 -7.08
C LYS A 512 5.87 -25.98 -6.50
N VAL A 513 4.74 -25.37 -6.83
CA VAL A 513 3.42 -25.84 -6.41
C VAL A 513 2.71 -26.47 -7.59
N VAL A 514 2.31 -27.71 -7.42
CA VAL A 514 1.65 -28.52 -8.45
C VAL A 514 0.34 -29.06 -7.87
N GLU A 515 -0.74 -28.96 -8.63
CA GLU A 515 -2.03 -29.56 -8.27
C GLU A 515 -2.04 -31.08 -8.43
N GLN A 516 -3.10 -31.74 -7.90
CA GLN A 516 -3.23 -33.20 -7.97
C GLN A 516 -3.31 -33.73 -9.41
N ASP A 517 -3.82 -32.93 -10.33
CA ASP A 517 -3.90 -33.27 -11.76
C ASP A 517 -2.59 -33.01 -12.53
N GLY A 518 -1.55 -32.53 -11.84
CA GLY A 518 -0.27 -32.17 -12.44
C GLY A 518 -0.16 -30.73 -12.93
N THR A 519 -1.20 -29.91 -12.76
CA THR A 519 -1.17 -28.49 -13.13
C THR A 519 -0.25 -27.71 -12.19
N GLU A 520 0.73 -26.99 -12.74
CA GLU A 520 1.59 -26.11 -11.96
C GLU A 520 0.87 -24.79 -11.63
N LEU A 521 0.69 -24.52 -10.34
CA LEU A 521 0.13 -23.26 -9.87
C LEU A 521 1.15 -22.14 -9.87
N PHE A 522 2.35 -22.39 -9.34
CA PHE A 522 3.45 -21.46 -9.46
C PHE A 522 4.82 -22.16 -9.34
N ASN A 523 5.83 -21.49 -9.87
CA ASN A 523 7.20 -21.97 -9.87
C ASN A 523 8.18 -20.85 -9.45
N GLY A 524 8.56 -20.82 -8.19
CA GLY A 524 9.47 -19.83 -7.60
C GLY A 524 10.80 -20.46 -7.16
N THR A 525 11.33 -21.43 -7.90
CA THR A 525 12.48 -22.24 -7.49
C THR A 525 13.85 -21.60 -7.73
N HIS A 526 13.94 -20.56 -8.58
CA HIS A 526 15.20 -19.99 -9.06
C HIS A 526 15.80 -18.90 -8.15
N VAL A 527 15.47 -18.92 -6.85
CA VAL A 527 15.92 -17.88 -5.89
C VAL A 527 17.44 -17.80 -5.81
N LYS A 528 18.15 -18.95 -5.89
CA LYS A 528 19.61 -18.98 -5.82
C LYS A 528 20.31 -18.42 -7.07
N GLU A 529 19.59 -18.33 -8.16
CA GLU A 529 20.08 -17.87 -9.46
C GLU A 529 19.98 -16.35 -9.60
N ILE A 530 19.23 -15.69 -8.71
CA ILE A 530 19.09 -14.23 -8.73
C ILE A 530 20.49 -13.59 -8.67
N SER A 531 20.78 -12.77 -9.67
CA SER A 531 22.05 -12.06 -9.83
C SER A 531 21.89 -10.56 -10.05
N LEU A 532 20.76 -10.01 -9.61
CA LEU A 532 20.43 -8.60 -9.70
C LEU A 532 21.03 -7.78 -8.53
N PRO A 533 21.31 -6.49 -8.72
CA PRO A 533 21.55 -5.59 -7.61
C PRO A 533 20.28 -5.44 -6.76
N VAL A 534 20.47 -5.40 -5.44
CA VAL A 534 19.38 -5.33 -4.47
C VAL A 534 19.63 -4.20 -3.48
N ILE A 535 18.64 -3.33 -3.28
CA ILE A 535 18.61 -2.46 -2.12
C ILE A 535 17.49 -2.91 -1.18
N THR A 536 17.79 -3.05 0.11
CA THR A 536 16.81 -3.49 1.11
C THR A 536 16.84 -2.62 2.35
N PHE A 537 15.65 -2.38 2.91
CA PHE A 537 15.42 -1.50 4.04
C PHE A 537 14.72 -2.24 5.17
N PHE A 538 15.07 -1.90 6.42
CA PHE A 538 14.43 -2.39 7.63
C PHE A 538 14.22 -1.26 8.61
N GLY A 539 13.04 -1.19 9.20
CA GLY A 539 12.73 -0.25 10.27
C GLY A 539 13.33 -0.69 11.60
N GLY A 540 14.10 0.18 12.24
CA GLY A 540 14.71 -0.10 13.54
C GLY A 540 13.71 -0.22 14.68
N ALA A 541 12.52 0.34 14.54
CA ALA A 541 11.41 0.24 15.49
C ALA A 541 10.36 -0.81 15.08
N SER A 542 10.64 -1.64 14.10
CA SER A 542 9.73 -2.62 13.52
C SER A 542 10.34 -4.03 13.46
N MET A 543 9.91 -4.84 12.51
CA MET A 543 10.42 -6.19 12.29
C MET A 543 11.93 -6.21 12.02
N GLY A 544 12.48 -5.14 11.42
CA GLY A 544 13.89 -4.99 11.17
C GLY A 544 14.75 -5.14 12.43
N TYR A 545 14.29 -4.61 13.56
CA TYR A 545 15.00 -4.74 14.84
C TYR A 545 15.23 -6.19 15.25
N TYR A 546 14.31 -7.10 14.90
CA TYR A 546 14.38 -8.52 15.23
C TYR A 546 14.99 -9.38 14.12
N THR A 547 15.01 -8.89 12.88
CA THR A 547 15.38 -9.67 11.70
C THR A 547 16.74 -9.29 11.11
N VAL A 548 17.24 -8.06 11.35
CA VAL A 548 18.54 -7.58 10.82
C VAL A 548 19.71 -8.51 11.13
N PRO A 549 19.82 -9.12 12.33
CA PRO A 549 20.87 -10.12 12.56
C PRO A 549 20.76 -11.35 11.63
N LYS A 550 19.52 -11.62 11.12
CA LYS A 550 19.23 -12.73 10.19
C LYS A 550 19.43 -12.33 8.72
N LEU A 551 19.47 -11.03 8.44
CA LEU A 551 19.68 -10.45 7.12
C LEU A 551 21.13 -10.01 6.89
N ASP A 552 22.06 -10.65 7.57
CA ASP A 552 23.45 -10.60 7.17
C ASP A 552 23.53 -10.87 5.65
N LYS A 553 24.31 -10.06 4.94
CA LYS A 553 24.58 -10.24 3.50
C LYS A 553 24.89 -11.70 3.14
N LYS A 554 25.36 -12.51 4.09
CA LYS A 554 25.56 -13.97 3.97
C LYS A 554 24.30 -14.75 3.56
N ASN A 555 23.12 -14.16 3.67
CA ASN A 555 21.85 -14.80 3.29
C ASN A 555 21.44 -14.52 1.86
N PHE A 556 22.12 -13.59 1.20
CA PHE A 556 21.85 -13.26 -0.19
C PHE A 556 22.45 -14.32 -1.14
N PRO A 557 21.81 -14.58 -2.29
CA PRO A 557 22.40 -15.36 -3.36
C PRO A 557 23.79 -14.83 -3.74
N GLU A 558 24.68 -15.71 -4.14
CA GLU A 558 26.05 -15.34 -4.53
C GLU A 558 26.06 -14.32 -5.68
N GLY A 559 25.12 -14.46 -6.62
CA GLY A 559 24.94 -13.52 -7.73
C GLY A 559 24.62 -12.11 -7.26
N VAL A 560 23.74 -11.97 -6.24
CA VAL A 560 23.40 -10.68 -5.62
C VAL A 560 24.58 -10.08 -4.88
N LEU A 561 25.36 -10.90 -4.17
CA LEU A 561 26.56 -10.43 -3.43
C LEU A 561 27.67 -9.91 -4.34
N LYS A 562 27.73 -10.39 -5.59
CA LYS A 562 28.67 -9.90 -6.60
C LYS A 562 28.31 -8.53 -7.17
N GLN A 563 27.06 -8.08 -6.99
CA GLN A 563 26.63 -6.76 -7.45
C GLN A 563 27.13 -5.66 -6.53
N LYS A 564 27.94 -4.74 -7.05
CA LYS A 564 28.53 -3.63 -6.29
C LYS A 564 27.48 -2.68 -5.69
N GLN A 565 26.35 -2.54 -6.37
CA GLN A 565 25.24 -1.68 -5.97
C GLN A 565 24.37 -2.30 -4.86
N THR A 566 24.58 -3.58 -4.50
CA THR A 566 23.78 -4.23 -3.44
C THR A 566 24.01 -3.58 -2.08
N GLN A 567 22.92 -3.12 -1.46
CA GLN A 567 22.91 -2.36 -0.21
C GLN A 567 21.88 -2.91 0.77
N VAL A 568 22.18 -2.78 2.06
CA VAL A 568 21.27 -3.10 3.17
C VAL A 568 21.27 -1.92 4.12
N HIS A 569 20.09 -1.36 4.37
CA HIS A 569 19.90 -0.21 5.24
C HIS A 569 19.00 -0.57 6.43
N LEU A 570 19.47 -0.31 7.63
CA LEU A 570 18.64 -0.23 8.82
C LEU A 570 18.28 1.25 9.01
N ILE A 571 17.01 1.57 8.86
CA ILE A 571 16.51 2.93 9.07
C ILE A 571 16.11 3.04 10.54
N GLU A 572 16.99 3.64 11.32
CA GLU A 572 16.76 3.80 12.75
C GLU A 572 15.40 4.47 13.02
N ARG A 573 14.68 3.92 13.98
CA ARG A 573 13.42 4.46 14.53
C ARG A 573 12.21 4.44 13.60
N TYR A 574 12.31 3.95 12.37
CA TYR A 574 11.14 3.73 11.52
C TYR A 574 10.39 2.48 11.99
N THR A 575 9.07 2.61 12.06
CA THR A 575 8.16 1.48 12.20
C THR A 575 7.96 0.81 10.84
N HIS A 576 7.13 -0.23 10.78
CA HIS A 576 6.89 -0.95 9.54
C HIS A 576 6.31 -0.05 8.43
N MET A 577 5.31 0.76 8.76
CA MET A 577 4.68 1.64 7.77
C MET A 577 5.44 2.93 7.52
N ASP A 578 6.27 3.41 8.46
CA ASP A 578 7.12 4.57 8.22
C ASP A 578 8.09 4.38 7.05
N ILE A 579 8.44 3.12 6.73
CA ILE A 579 9.30 2.79 5.57
C ILE A 579 8.75 3.39 4.28
N THR A 580 7.43 3.47 4.14
CA THR A 580 6.78 4.03 2.95
C THR A 580 6.07 5.36 3.19
N GLN A 581 5.70 5.67 4.44
CA GLN A 581 4.84 6.82 4.77
C GLN A 581 5.55 7.96 5.50
N ALA A 582 6.79 7.77 5.96
CA ALA A 582 7.51 8.85 6.63
C ALA A 582 7.72 10.06 5.72
N THR A 583 7.46 11.24 6.25
CA THR A 583 7.61 12.53 5.56
C THR A 583 8.94 13.23 5.87
N ARG A 584 9.73 12.65 6.77
CA ARG A 584 11.06 13.12 7.17
C ARG A 584 11.92 11.98 7.70
N ASN A 585 13.19 12.25 7.90
CA ASN A 585 14.12 11.28 8.46
C ASN A 585 15.15 11.93 9.40
N ASN A 586 15.82 11.08 10.18
CA ASN A 586 16.91 11.44 11.09
C ASN A 586 18.18 10.63 10.81
N GLN A 587 18.35 10.13 9.59
CA GLN A 587 19.52 9.35 9.25
C GLN A 587 20.77 10.26 9.29
N PRO A 588 21.88 9.81 9.91
CA PRO A 588 23.04 10.68 10.14
C PRO A 588 23.76 11.11 8.86
N ASP A 589 23.68 10.31 7.81
CA ASP A 589 24.29 10.56 6.50
C ASP A 589 23.39 11.35 5.53
N LEU A 590 22.13 11.58 5.89
CA LEU A 590 21.21 12.45 5.15
C LEU A 590 21.19 13.84 5.80
N THR A 591 21.51 14.87 5.03
CA THR A 591 21.71 16.23 5.53
C THR A 591 20.91 17.26 4.76
N GLY A 592 20.77 18.47 5.35
CA GLY A 592 20.06 19.57 4.70
C GLY A 592 18.62 19.18 4.38
N ASP A 593 18.20 19.47 3.15
CA ASP A 593 16.82 19.22 2.69
C ASP A 593 16.48 17.74 2.58
N GLU A 594 17.48 16.84 2.48
CA GLU A 594 17.22 15.39 2.41
C GLU A 594 16.53 14.86 3.66
N ARG A 595 16.64 15.58 4.78
CA ARG A 595 15.92 15.25 6.02
C ARG A 595 14.40 15.44 5.93
N ASN A 596 13.94 16.21 4.94
CA ASN A 596 12.52 16.46 4.68
C ASN A 596 11.90 15.45 3.72
N PHE A 597 12.56 14.33 3.49
CA PHE A 597 12.08 13.24 2.63
C PHE A 597 12.09 11.92 3.38
N ASN A 598 11.35 10.96 2.87
CA ASN A 598 11.42 9.57 3.28
C ASN A 598 12.83 9.02 3.04
N ALA A 599 13.50 8.46 4.06
CA ALA A 599 14.88 7.97 3.91
C ALA A 599 15.01 6.84 2.86
N PRO A 600 14.18 5.78 2.88
CA PRO A 600 14.15 4.78 1.82
C PRO A 600 14.01 5.37 0.41
N ALA A 601 13.20 6.40 0.22
CA ALA A 601 13.05 7.07 -1.07
C ALA A 601 14.35 7.71 -1.55
N VAL A 602 15.06 8.44 -0.65
CA VAL A 602 16.35 9.05 -0.96
C VAL A 602 17.39 8.01 -1.38
N TYR A 603 17.53 6.93 -0.61
CA TYR A 603 18.47 5.87 -0.93
C TYR A 603 18.08 5.09 -2.18
N THR A 604 16.78 4.87 -2.42
CA THR A 604 16.28 4.21 -3.64
C THR A 604 16.59 5.05 -4.87
N TYR A 605 16.35 6.36 -4.83
CA TYR A 605 16.75 7.25 -5.91
C TYR A 605 18.25 7.11 -6.23
N ARG A 606 19.14 7.18 -5.22
CA ARG A 606 20.59 7.02 -5.37
C ARG A 606 20.96 5.65 -5.96
N PHE A 607 20.27 4.59 -5.53
CA PHE A 607 20.45 3.24 -6.07
C PHE A 607 20.08 3.18 -7.56
N VAL A 608 18.91 3.67 -7.96
CA VAL A 608 18.48 3.74 -9.35
C VAL A 608 19.46 4.56 -10.19
N ALA A 609 19.82 5.75 -9.72
CA ALA A 609 20.77 6.65 -10.40
C ALA A 609 22.12 5.96 -10.65
N SER A 610 22.63 5.18 -9.69
CA SER A 610 23.91 4.45 -9.81
C SER A 610 23.90 3.36 -10.89
N ILE A 611 22.71 2.81 -11.22
CA ILE A 611 22.55 1.76 -12.22
C ILE A 611 22.25 2.36 -13.60
N VAL A 612 21.45 3.42 -13.64
CA VAL A 612 21.10 4.14 -14.88
C VAL A 612 22.30 4.94 -15.39
N GLY A 613 23.17 5.41 -14.47
CA GLY A 613 24.34 6.23 -14.82
C GLY A 613 24.05 7.74 -14.80
N TRP A 614 23.11 8.16 -13.96
CA TRP A 614 22.80 9.57 -13.68
C TRP A 614 23.79 10.21 -12.72
#